data_0c63c68d3a30ddbef7b62db5badb4021
#
_entry.id   0c63c68d3a30ddbef7b62db5badb4021
#
_cell.length_a   1.000
_cell.length_b   1.000
_cell.length_c   1.000
_cell.angle_alpha   90.00
_cell.angle_beta   90.00
_cell.angle_gamma   90.00
#
_symmetry.space_group_name_H-M   'P 1'
#
loop_
_entity.id
_entity.type
_entity.pdbx_description
1 polymer ?
#
loop_
_entity_poly.entity_id
_entity_poly.type
_entity_poly.pdbx_seq_one_letter_code
_entity_poly.pdbx_strand_id
1 'polypeptide(L)'
;MPEGHSIHRIARQISDVFTGERVQVSSPQGRYAEGAALLDGHTITGAYAHGKHLFVTFENDLTLNVHLGIYGNWSFGGDETFTGASSIGAPRKIGEKEYAAGEEPEYAGPPEPKSTVRCRIVSEHGWADLVGPTICRTLTPEEVRTVRSKLGPDPLNPDADPEQFYRAARKSSRPIGVILMDQAAISGVGNIFRAESLYRQEIDPLRPGKSLTDDELKRLWEDNKHLLVIGVRVGRIITTEPEDRPGVPETEAWPDHANYVYMHHGEPCRRCGTTIRMEEIAGRKLYWCPGCQK
;
A
#
# COMPACT_ATOMS: atom_id res chain seq x y z
N MET A 1 8.34 1.73 -1.86
CA MET A 1 7.42 2.75 -1.30
C MET A 1 6.10 2.06 -1.05
N PRO A 2 5.51 2.20 0.14
CA PRO A 2 4.21 1.59 0.42
C PRO A 2 3.12 2.21 -0.46
N GLU A 3 2.34 1.37 -1.15
CA GLU A 3 1.16 1.74 -1.90
C GLU A 3 -0.04 0.92 -1.36
N GLY A 4 -1.21 1.00 -1.97
CA GLY A 4 -2.42 0.37 -1.45
C GLY A 4 -2.27 -1.10 -1.05
N HIS A 5 -1.59 -1.90 -1.87
CA HIS A 5 -1.33 -3.33 -1.58
C HIS A 5 -0.66 -3.56 -0.22
N SER A 6 0.32 -2.73 0.14
CA SER A 6 1.01 -2.86 1.44
C SER A 6 0.07 -2.60 2.61
N ILE A 7 -0.83 -1.61 2.47
CA ILE A 7 -1.76 -1.25 3.54
C ILE A 7 -2.84 -2.34 3.72
N HIS A 8 -3.33 -2.92 2.63
CA HIS A 8 -4.25 -4.06 2.69
C HIS A 8 -3.60 -5.30 3.31
N ARG A 9 -2.31 -5.56 3.04
CA ARG A 9 -1.56 -6.62 3.75
C ARG A 9 -1.46 -6.36 5.24
N ILE A 10 -1.10 -5.12 5.63
CA ILE A 10 -1.03 -4.73 7.06
C ILE A 10 -2.38 -4.91 7.73
N ALA A 11 -3.47 -4.45 7.09
CA ALA A 11 -4.82 -4.58 7.62
C ALA A 11 -5.19 -6.04 7.86
N ARG A 12 -4.92 -6.92 6.87
CA ARG A 12 -5.13 -8.37 7.03
C ARG A 12 -4.32 -8.90 8.20
N GLN A 13 -3.02 -8.65 8.25
CA GLN A 13 -2.15 -9.19 9.29
C GLN A 13 -2.52 -8.68 10.68
N ILE A 14 -2.88 -7.40 10.84
CA ILE A 14 -3.39 -6.87 12.12
C ILE A 14 -4.71 -7.54 12.49
N SER A 15 -5.61 -7.79 11.52
CA SER A 15 -6.85 -8.51 11.80
C SER A 15 -6.57 -9.96 12.22
N ASP A 16 -5.69 -10.66 11.54
CA ASP A 16 -5.37 -12.05 11.82
C ASP A 16 -4.73 -12.23 13.21
N VAL A 17 -3.88 -11.29 13.63
CA VAL A 17 -3.12 -11.37 14.88
C VAL A 17 -3.89 -10.81 16.08
N PHE A 18 -4.69 -9.75 15.90
CA PHE A 18 -5.19 -8.97 17.03
C PHE A 18 -6.72 -8.86 17.13
N THR A 19 -7.51 -9.33 16.15
CA THR A 19 -8.98 -9.24 16.28
C THR A 19 -9.49 -10.13 17.40
N GLY A 20 -10.24 -9.54 18.31
CA GLY A 20 -10.74 -10.20 19.52
C GLY A 20 -9.79 -10.11 20.71
N GLU A 21 -8.56 -9.65 20.49
CA GLU A 21 -7.55 -9.52 21.55
C GLU A 21 -7.67 -8.18 22.29
N ARG A 22 -7.54 -8.23 23.60
CA ARG A 22 -7.32 -7.06 24.44
C ARG A 22 -5.86 -6.67 24.38
N VAL A 23 -5.58 -5.45 23.95
CA VAL A 23 -4.20 -5.04 23.65
C VAL A 23 -3.72 -3.91 24.56
N GLN A 24 -2.41 -3.90 24.81
CA GLN A 24 -1.71 -2.73 25.33
C GLN A 24 -1.28 -1.87 24.14
N VAL A 25 -1.61 -0.57 24.19
CA VAL A 25 -1.23 0.38 23.15
C VAL A 25 -0.35 1.47 23.78
N SER A 26 0.83 1.67 23.21
CA SER A 26 1.78 2.66 23.73
C SER A 26 2.47 3.44 22.61
N SER A 27 3.14 4.53 22.97
CA SER A 27 3.95 5.35 22.06
C SER A 27 5.35 5.52 22.62
N PRO A 28 6.28 4.58 22.42
CA PRO A 28 7.66 4.69 22.90
C PRO A 28 8.38 5.97 22.49
N GLN A 29 8.09 6.50 21.29
CA GLN A 29 8.59 7.78 20.81
C GLN A 29 7.94 9.00 21.50
N GLY A 30 6.76 8.85 22.13
CA GLY A 30 5.99 9.89 22.81
C GLY A 30 5.07 10.74 21.91
N ARG A 31 5.29 10.81 20.60
CA ARG A 31 4.51 11.69 19.70
C ARG A 31 3.05 11.27 19.47
N TYR A 32 2.67 10.10 19.94
CA TYR A 32 1.31 9.57 19.84
C TYR A 32 0.75 9.17 21.22
N ALA A 33 1.38 9.60 22.31
CA ALA A 33 1.05 9.15 23.67
C ALA A 33 -0.43 9.37 24.06
N GLU A 34 -0.99 10.54 23.75
CA GLU A 34 -2.40 10.86 24.04
C GLU A 34 -3.36 9.94 23.26
N GLY A 35 -3.10 9.74 21.96
CA GLY A 35 -3.93 8.84 21.14
C GLY A 35 -3.80 7.39 21.55
N ALA A 36 -2.60 6.94 21.94
CA ALA A 36 -2.35 5.60 22.43
C ALA A 36 -3.12 5.33 23.74
N ALA A 37 -3.12 6.29 24.69
CA ALA A 37 -3.82 6.17 25.94
C ALA A 37 -5.35 5.99 25.81
N LEU A 38 -5.93 6.48 24.71
CA LEU A 38 -7.36 6.28 24.42
C LEU A 38 -7.68 4.86 23.93
N LEU A 39 -6.68 4.13 23.46
CA LEU A 39 -6.83 2.78 22.89
C LEU A 39 -6.26 1.70 23.81
N ASP A 40 -5.42 2.09 24.78
CA ASP A 40 -4.75 1.17 25.70
C ASP A 40 -5.76 0.39 26.55
N GLY A 41 -5.56 -0.92 26.65
CA GLY A 41 -6.44 -1.82 27.41
C GLY A 41 -7.80 -2.11 26.75
N HIS A 42 -8.02 -1.72 25.50
CA HIS A 42 -9.25 -2.04 24.75
C HIS A 42 -9.03 -3.21 23.78
N THR A 43 -10.14 -3.84 23.39
CA THR A 43 -10.16 -4.95 22.43
C THR A 43 -10.16 -4.43 21.01
N ILE A 44 -9.31 -4.99 20.14
CA ILE A 44 -9.37 -4.73 18.70
C ILE A 44 -10.54 -5.53 18.09
N THR A 45 -11.44 -4.84 17.40
CA THR A 45 -12.61 -5.43 16.74
C THR A 45 -12.36 -5.75 15.27
N GLY A 46 -11.29 -5.23 14.68
CA GLY A 46 -10.87 -5.52 13.31
C GLY A 46 -9.92 -4.48 12.74
N ALA A 47 -9.45 -4.72 11.52
CA ALA A 47 -8.69 -3.76 10.76
C ALA A 47 -9.04 -3.82 9.28
N TYR A 48 -9.05 -2.67 8.62
CA TYR A 48 -9.27 -2.56 7.19
C TYR A 48 -8.42 -1.46 6.57
N ALA A 49 -8.25 -1.52 5.26
CA ALA A 49 -7.59 -0.49 4.48
C ALA A 49 -8.58 0.23 3.56
N HIS A 50 -8.31 1.49 3.26
CA HIS A 50 -8.90 2.21 2.15
C HIS A 50 -7.79 3.03 1.48
N GLY A 51 -7.42 2.64 0.28
CA GLY A 51 -6.25 3.20 -0.41
C GLY A 51 -4.97 3.03 0.39
N LYS A 52 -4.39 4.14 0.81
CA LYS A 52 -3.15 4.16 1.60
C LYS A 52 -3.38 4.44 3.08
N HIS A 53 -4.62 4.40 3.53
CA HIS A 53 -5.01 4.55 4.93
C HIS A 53 -5.35 3.19 5.56
N LEU A 54 -4.70 2.91 6.68
CA LEU A 54 -5.05 1.81 7.58
C LEU A 54 -6.01 2.34 8.64
N PHE A 55 -7.01 1.53 8.97
CA PHE A 55 -7.95 1.76 10.05
C PHE A 55 -8.01 0.51 10.93
N VAL A 56 -7.65 0.63 12.20
CA VAL A 56 -7.79 -0.43 13.20
C VAL A 56 -8.87 -0.01 14.17
N THR A 57 -9.94 -0.79 14.28
CA THR A 57 -11.13 -0.48 15.08
C THR A 57 -11.08 -1.13 16.45
N PHE A 58 -11.58 -0.44 17.45
CA PHE A 58 -11.61 -0.88 18.84
C PHE A 58 -13.04 -0.92 19.39
N GLU A 59 -13.26 -1.71 20.45
CA GLU A 59 -14.57 -1.91 21.09
C GLU A 59 -15.20 -0.63 21.65
N ASN A 60 -14.38 0.40 21.92
CA ASN A 60 -14.82 1.72 22.38
C ASN A 60 -15.18 2.69 21.27
N ASP A 61 -15.46 2.20 20.06
CA ASP A 61 -15.80 2.94 18.84
C ASP A 61 -14.68 3.84 18.31
N LEU A 62 -13.50 3.86 18.91
CA LEU A 62 -12.36 4.61 18.41
C LEU A 62 -11.60 3.80 17.36
N THR A 63 -10.90 4.52 16.49
CA THR A 63 -10.15 3.92 15.37
C THR A 63 -8.74 4.51 15.32
N LEU A 64 -7.72 3.65 15.34
CA LEU A 64 -6.36 4.05 14.98
C LEU A 64 -6.29 4.21 13.45
N ASN A 65 -5.95 5.41 12.99
CA ASN A 65 -5.73 5.70 11.58
C ASN A 65 -4.24 5.95 11.30
N VAL A 66 -3.69 5.18 10.37
CA VAL A 66 -2.29 5.29 9.98
C VAL A 66 -2.16 5.51 8.47
N HIS A 67 -1.24 6.40 8.09
CA HIS A 67 -0.73 6.53 6.73
C HIS A 67 0.80 6.43 6.76
N LEU A 68 1.36 5.43 6.09
CA LEU A 68 2.79 5.16 6.17
C LEU A 68 3.66 6.24 5.52
N GLY A 69 3.15 6.92 4.49
CA GLY A 69 3.97 7.82 3.68
C GLY A 69 5.02 7.06 2.87
N ILE A 70 6.22 7.61 2.78
CA ILE A 70 7.31 7.05 1.96
C ILE A 70 8.15 6.04 2.76
N TYR A 71 8.33 6.27 4.05
CA TYR A 71 9.30 5.54 4.88
C TYR A 71 8.67 4.80 6.06
N GLY A 72 7.36 4.88 6.21
CA GLY A 72 6.67 4.20 7.30
C GLY A 72 6.67 2.68 7.13
N ASN A 73 6.80 1.98 8.25
CA ASN A 73 6.75 0.53 8.27
C ASN A 73 6.17 0.00 9.58
N TRP A 74 5.51 -1.16 9.50
CA TRP A 74 5.18 -1.99 10.62
C TRP A 74 6.15 -3.17 10.73
N SER A 75 6.59 -3.50 11.94
CA SER A 75 7.27 -4.77 12.27
C SER A 75 6.36 -5.56 13.17
N PHE A 76 6.39 -6.87 13.03
CA PHE A 76 5.52 -7.81 13.74
C PHE A 76 6.32 -8.98 14.30
N GLY A 77 5.76 -9.62 15.29
CA GLY A 77 6.19 -10.90 15.81
C GLY A 77 5.19 -11.41 16.84
N GLY A 78 5.35 -12.65 17.25
CA GLY A 78 4.45 -13.32 18.19
C GLY A 78 4.98 -14.70 18.59
N ASP A 79 4.12 -15.47 19.23
CA ASP A 79 4.38 -16.84 19.62
C ASP A 79 4.27 -17.81 18.44
N GLU A 80 4.23 -19.11 18.71
CA GLU A 80 4.13 -20.17 17.69
C GLU A 80 2.85 -20.11 16.84
N THR A 81 1.84 -19.36 17.26
CA THR A 81 0.60 -19.16 16.49
C THR A 81 0.72 -18.01 15.48
N PHE A 82 1.76 -17.17 15.60
CA PHE A 82 1.97 -16.04 14.71
C PHE A 82 2.26 -16.53 13.28
N THR A 83 1.47 -16.02 12.34
CA THR A 83 1.69 -16.22 10.90
C THR A 83 1.74 -14.88 10.19
N GLY A 84 2.58 -14.75 9.17
CA GLY A 84 2.68 -13.56 8.34
C GLY A 84 4.06 -12.95 8.26
N ALA A 85 4.13 -11.73 7.73
CA ALA A 85 5.40 -11.05 7.51
C ALA A 85 5.98 -10.47 8.80
N SER A 86 7.28 -10.61 8.99
CA SER A 86 8.00 -9.95 10.10
C SER A 86 8.03 -8.42 9.95
N SER A 87 7.78 -7.91 8.74
CA SER A 87 7.78 -6.47 8.44
C SER A 87 7.01 -6.16 7.16
N ILE A 88 6.20 -5.09 7.15
CA ILE A 88 5.50 -4.59 5.97
C ILE A 88 5.65 -3.07 5.91
N GLY A 89 6.17 -2.55 4.80
CA GLY A 89 6.35 -1.11 4.61
C GLY A 89 7.61 -0.74 3.84
N ALA A 90 8.29 0.36 4.23
CA ALA A 90 9.52 0.84 3.59
C ALA A 90 10.51 1.45 4.60
N PRO A 91 11.82 1.37 4.34
CA PRO A 91 12.39 0.51 3.31
C PRO A 91 12.19 -0.96 3.64
N ARG A 92 12.16 -1.84 2.64
CA ARG A 92 12.20 -3.28 2.90
C ARG A 92 13.50 -3.64 3.60
N LYS A 93 13.41 -4.42 4.66
CA LYS A 93 14.58 -4.87 5.41
C LYS A 93 15.15 -6.12 4.76
N ILE A 94 16.49 -6.19 4.70
CA ILE A 94 17.16 -7.44 4.38
C ILE A 94 16.84 -8.42 5.50
N GLY A 95 16.39 -9.64 5.14
CA GLY A 95 15.99 -10.66 6.12
C GLY A 95 14.53 -10.56 6.60
N GLU A 96 13.66 -9.80 5.88
CA GLU A 96 12.21 -9.98 6.06
C GLU A 96 11.83 -11.44 5.85
N LYS A 97 11.13 -12.00 6.84
CA LYS A 97 10.65 -13.38 6.82
C LYS A 97 9.13 -13.40 6.71
N GLU A 98 8.60 -14.38 6.03
CA GLU A 98 7.20 -14.77 6.13
C GLU A 98 7.18 -16.01 7.04
N TYR A 99 6.42 -15.95 8.11
CA TYR A 99 6.30 -17.06 9.06
C TYR A 99 5.06 -17.88 8.75
N ALA A 100 5.24 -19.20 8.68
CA ALA A 100 4.16 -20.17 8.71
C ALA A 100 3.91 -20.64 10.15
N ALA A 101 2.72 -21.15 10.42
CA ALA A 101 2.41 -21.69 11.74
C ALA A 101 3.43 -22.75 12.18
N GLY A 102 3.96 -22.60 13.40
CA GLY A 102 4.92 -23.55 13.98
C GLY A 102 6.39 -23.33 13.58
N GLU A 103 6.74 -22.25 12.87
CA GLU A 103 8.13 -21.95 12.45
C GLU A 103 8.88 -20.99 13.37
N GLU A 104 8.27 -20.48 14.44
CA GLU A 104 8.90 -19.51 15.32
C GLU A 104 9.77 -20.13 16.42
N PRO A 105 10.91 -19.49 16.73
CA PRO A 105 11.65 -19.79 17.95
C PRO A 105 10.84 -19.40 19.17
N GLU A 106 11.19 -19.98 20.33
CA GLU A 106 10.57 -19.71 21.62
C GLU A 106 10.30 -18.21 21.85
N TYR A 107 9.02 -17.83 21.91
CA TYR A 107 8.59 -16.44 22.10
C TYR A 107 8.71 -16.05 23.57
N ALA A 108 9.68 -15.22 23.88
CA ALA A 108 9.94 -14.70 25.24
C ALA A 108 9.23 -13.34 25.50
N GLY A 109 8.22 -12.99 24.70
CA GLY A 109 7.55 -11.70 24.75
C GLY A 109 8.07 -10.69 23.71
N PRO A 110 7.42 -9.51 23.61
CA PRO A 110 7.83 -8.49 22.66
C PRO A 110 9.23 -7.96 22.99
N PRO A 111 10.07 -7.69 21.98
CA PRO A 111 11.39 -7.10 22.22
C PRO A 111 11.25 -5.68 22.81
N GLU A 112 12.30 -5.20 23.46
CA GLU A 112 12.35 -3.80 23.94
C GLU A 112 12.08 -2.83 22.77
N PRO A 113 11.14 -1.88 22.92
CA PRO A 113 10.80 -0.97 21.82
C PRO A 113 11.94 0.00 21.54
N LYS A 114 12.23 0.22 20.27
CA LYS A 114 13.14 1.28 19.86
C LYS A 114 12.49 2.65 20.11
N SER A 115 13.28 3.66 20.48
CA SER A 115 12.82 5.05 20.69
C SER A 115 12.19 5.70 19.45
N THR A 116 12.30 5.08 18.28
CA THR A 116 11.68 5.53 17.01
C THR A 116 10.26 4.99 16.80
N VAL A 117 9.80 4.05 17.64
CA VAL A 117 8.47 3.45 17.54
C VAL A 117 7.40 4.46 17.88
N ARG A 118 6.55 4.80 16.90
CA ARG A 118 5.45 5.77 17.04
C ARG A 118 4.26 5.20 17.77
N CYS A 119 3.90 3.97 17.45
CA CYS A 119 2.82 3.22 18.06
C CYS A 119 3.26 1.77 18.21
N ARG A 120 3.07 1.22 19.41
CA ARG A 120 3.25 -0.20 19.69
C ARG A 120 1.92 -0.79 20.13
N ILE A 121 1.57 -1.95 19.59
CA ILE A 121 0.42 -2.77 19.97
C ILE A 121 0.98 -4.09 20.47
N VAL A 122 0.53 -4.54 21.64
CA VAL A 122 0.95 -5.83 22.26
C VAL A 122 -0.29 -6.54 22.76
N SER A 123 -0.44 -7.81 22.37
CA SER A 123 -1.39 -8.77 22.96
C SER A 123 -0.65 -9.89 23.69
N GLU A 124 -1.38 -10.87 24.18
CA GLU A 124 -0.81 -12.09 24.78
C GLU A 124 0.05 -12.86 23.75
N HIS A 125 -0.39 -12.92 22.50
CA HIS A 125 0.18 -13.78 21.46
C HIS A 125 1.08 -13.05 20.45
N GLY A 126 1.09 -11.72 20.44
CA GLY A 126 1.85 -10.99 19.43
C GLY A 126 2.06 -9.51 19.71
N TRP A 127 2.90 -8.91 18.90
CA TRP A 127 3.21 -7.48 18.95
C TRP A 127 3.35 -6.87 17.55
N ALA A 128 3.13 -5.56 17.49
CA ALA A 128 3.32 -4.77 16.27
C ALA A 128 3.90 -3.39 16.60
N ASP A 129 4.96 -2.99 15.88
CA ASP A 129 5.66 -1.71 16.04
C ASP A 129 5.59 -0.87 14.78
N LEU A 130 5.01 0.32 14.88
CA LEU A 130 4.94 1.30 13.79
C LEU A 130 6.08 2.31 13.89
N VAL A 131 6.86 2.45 12.82
CA VAL A 131 7.94 3.42 12.70
C VAL A 131 7.73 4.32 11.48
N GLY A 132 8.03 5.61 11.62
CA GLY A 132 8.11 6.58 10.52
C GLY A 132 6.82 6.89 9.74
N PRO A 133 5.60 6.75 10.31
CA PRO A 133 4.38 7.10 9.58
C PRO A 133 4.27 8.62 9.37
N THR A 134 3.58 9.03 8.30
CA THR A 134 3.19 10.45 8.12
C THR A 134 1.93 10.80 8.91
N ILE A 135 1.03 9.83 9.12
CA ILE A 135 -0.16 9.98 9.97
C ILE A 135 -0.21 8.80 10.94
N CYS A 136 -0.41 9.10 12.21
CA CYS A 136 -0.74 8.15 13.28
C CYS A 136 -1.61 8.90 14.28
N ARG A 137 -2.89 8.59 14.34
CA ARG A 137 -3.88 9.30 15.17
C ARG A 137 -5.05 8.40 15.53
N THR A 138 -5.70 8.72 16.63
CA THR A 138 -6.97 8.11 17.06
C THR A 138 -8.12 8.97 16.56
N LEU A 139 -9.12 8.34 15.98
CA LEU A 139 -10.28 9.00 15.37
C LEU A 139 -11.58 8.49 15.98
N THR A 140 -12.55 9.41 16.10
CA THR A 140 -13.95 9.08 16.33
C THR A 140 -14.62 8.55 15.04
N PRO A 141 -15.80 7.91 15.12
CA PRO A 141 -16.53 7.45 13.94
C PRO A 141 -16.84 8.57 12.93
N GLU A 142 -17.11 9.78 13.40
CA GLU A 142 -17.36 10.94 12.54
C GLU A 142 -16.11 11.39 11.78
N GLU A 143 -14.97 11.41 12.47
CA GLU A 143 -13.69 11.74 11.84
C GLU A 143 -13.26 10.67 10.82
N VAL A 144 -13.53 9.38 11.09
CA VAL A 144 -13.34 8.30 10.12
C VAL A 144 -14.17 8.55 8.85
N ARG A 145 -15.47 8.88 9.01
CA ARG A 145 -16.33 9.24 7.87
C ARG A 145 -15.75 10.43 7.09
N THR A 146 -15.29 11.45 7.80
CA THR A 146 -14.67 12.65 7.19
C THR A 146 -13.40 12.32 6.41
N VAL A 147 -12.55 11.43 6.92
CA VAL A 147 -11.35 10.99 6.19
C VAL A 147 -11.75 10.21 4.93
N ARG A 148 -12.66 9.25 5.06
CA ARG A 148 -13.08 8.39 3.95
C ARG A 148 -13.82 9.14 2.85
N SER A 149 -14.61 10.16 3.19
CA SER A 149 -15.36 10.96 2.20
C SER A 149 -14.47 11.76 1.24
N LYS A 150 -13.18 11.94 1.59
CA LYS A 150 -12.19 12.62 0.76
C LYS A 150 -11.42 11.67 -0.18
N LEU A 151 -11.65 10.38 -0.05
CA LEU A 151 -10.96 9.35 -0.80
C LEU A 151 -11.85 8.84 -1.94
N GLY A 152 -11.24 8.60 -3.08
CA GLY A 152 -11.86 7.94 -4.21
C GLY A 152 -12.03 6.44 -3.99
N PRO A 153 -12.62 5.72 -4.96
CA PRO A 153 -12.78 4.28 -4.88
C PRO A 153 -11.43 3.57 -4.78
N ASP A 154 -11.37 2.55 -3.95
CA ASP A 154 -10.21 1.69 -3.79
C ASP A 154 -10.42 0.40 -4.61
N PRO A 155 -9.58 0.11 -5.63
CA PRO A 155 -9.74 -1.06 -6.48
C PRO A 155 -9.68 -2.40 -5.73
N LEU A 156 -9.11 -2.43 -4.53
CA LEU A 156 -9.08 -3.63 -3.66
C LEU A 156 -10.35 -3.81 -2.83
N ASN A 157 -11.21 -2.81 -2.76
CA ASN A 157 -12.52 -2.95 -2.12
C ASN A 157 -13.49 -3.61 -3.11
N PRO A 158 -14.09 -4.79 -2.77
CA PRO A 158 -15.05 -5.47 -3.64
C PRO A 158 -16.26 -4.62 -4.05
N ASP A 159 -16.69 -3.70 -3.18
CA ASP A 159 -17.85 -2.83 -3.39
C ASP A 159 -17.47 -1.48 -4.04
N ALA A 160 -16.23 -1.31 -4.52
CA ALA A 160 -15.79 -0.06 -5.11
C ALA A 160 -16.51 0.21 -6.45
N ASP A 161 -17.13 1.38 -6.56
CA ASP A 161 -17.68 1.86 -7.83
C ASP A 161 -16.59 2.57 -8.65
N PRO A 162 -16.14 2.00 -9.77
CA PRO A 162 -15.12 2.62 -10.62
C PRO A 162 -15.60 3.88 -11.33
N GLU A 163 -16.91 4.12 -11.40
CA GLU A 163 -17.50 5.26 -12.10
C GLU A 163 -17.03 6.60 -11.51
N GLN A 164 -16.69 6.64 -10.21
CA GLN A 164 -16.12 7.84 -9.60
C GLN A 164 -14.76 8.19 -10.24
N PHE A 165 -13.91 7.21 -10.48
CA PHE A 165 -12.62 7.40 -11.18
C PHE A 165 -12.87 7.81 -12.64
N TYR A 166 -13.73 7.11 -13.37
CA TYR A 166 -14.04 7.43 -14.77
C TYR A 166 -14.56 8.86 -14.91
N ARG A 167 -15.46 9.27 -14.05
CA ARG A 167 -16.03 10.62 -14.04
C ARG A 167 -14.98 11.69 -13.72
N ALA A 168 -14.08 11.42 -12.78
CA ALA A 168 -12.97 12.32 -12.45
C ALA A 168 -12.03 12.51 -13.65
N ALA A 169 -11.72 11.42 -14.37
CA ALA A 169 -10.87 11.47 -15.55
C ALA A 169 -11.55 12.21 -16.71
N ARG A 170 -12.79 11.84 -17.08
CA ARG A 170 -13.54 12.45 -18.21
C ARG A 170 -13.70 13.97 -18.08
N LYS A 171 -13.76 14.50 -16.86
CA LYS A 171 -13.90 15.94 -16.60
C LYS A 171 -12.57 16.71 -16.53
N SER A 172 -11.46 16.00 -16.55
CA SER A 172 -10.15 16.59 -16.27
C SER A 172 -9.31 16.83 -17.51
N SER A 173 -8.78 18.05 -17.61
CA SER A 173 -7.73 18.40 -18.59
C SER A 173 -6.32 18.08 -18.06
N ARG A 174 -6.17 17.62 -16.80
CA ARG A 174 -4.89 17.17 -16.25
C ARG A 174 -4.42 15.90 -16.95
N PRO A 175 -3.09 15.67 -17.05
CA PRO A 175 -2.53 14.41 -17.51
C PRO A 175 -3.09 13.22 -16.74
N ILE A 176 -3.37 12.11 -17.42
CA ILE A 176 -3.89 10.89 -16.79
C ILE A 176 -2.91 10.37 -15.71
N GLY A 177 -1.60 10.52 -15.94
CA GLY A 177 -0.58 10.18 -14.95
C GLY A 177 -0.67 11.01 -13.66
N VAL A 178 -1.22 12.21 -13.70
CA VAL A 178 -1.49 13.03 -12.51
C VAL A 178 -2.79 12.61 -11.83
N ILE A 179 -3.81 12.26 -12.60
CA ILE A 179 -5.11 11.82 -12.08
C ILE A 179 -4.98 10.51 -11.30
N LEU A 180 -4.19 9.55 -11.79
CA LEU A 180 -3.92 8.29 -11.09
C LEU A 180 -3.19 8.46 -9.74
N MET A 181 -2.53 9.59 -9.51
CA MET A 181 -1.92 9.93 -8.21
C MET A 181 -2.87 10.63 -7.25
N ASP A 182 -4.00 11.12 -7.73
CA ASP A 182 -5.00 11.83 -6.95
C ASP A 182 -5.86 10.83 -6.17
N GLN A 183 -5.61 10.72 -4.87
CA GLN A 183 -6.30 9.76 -4.01
C GLN A 183 -7.81 10.07 -3.86
N ALA A 184 -8.27 11.23 -4.29
CA ALA A 184 -9.70 11.55 -4.39
C ALA A 184 -10.33 11.01 -5.70
N ALA A 185 -9.53 10.75 -6.72
CA ALA A 185 -9.99 10.13 -7.97
C ALA A 185 -9.97 8.61 -7.91
N ILE A 186 -8.84 8.04 -7.45
CA ILE A 186 -8.62 6.61 -7.26
C ILE A 186 -7.70 6.41 -6.06
N SER A 187 -8.12 5.62 -5.09
CA SER A 187 -7.33 5.37 -3.89
C SER A 187 -6.41 4.16 -4.04
N GLY A 188 -5.25 4.21 -3.37
CA GLY A 188 -4.30 3.09 -3.32
C GLY A 188 -3.21 3.13 -4.38
N VAL A 189 -3.50 3.63 -5.57
CA VAL A 189 -2.51 3.78 -6.64
C VAL A 189 -1.45 4.80 -6.26
N GLY A 190 -0.19 4.44 -6.43
CA GLY A 190 0.94 5.31 -6.20
C GLY A 190 1.84 5.43 -7.42
N ASN A 191 3.08 5.84 -7.17
CA ASN A 191 4.00 6.20 -8.26
C ASN A 191 4.41 4.99 -9.11
N ILE A 192 4.52 3.81 -8.49
CA ILE A 192 4.92 2.59 -9.20
C ILE A 192 3.74 2.09 -10.03
N PHE A 193 2.60 1.83 -9.40
CA PHE A 193 1.42 1.35 -10.13
C PHE A 193 0.97 2.29 -11.24
N ARG A 194 1.04 3.62 -11.03
CA ARG A 194 0.77 4.63 -12.06
C ARG A 194 1.63 4.42 -13.31
N ALA A 195 2.95 4.36 -13.13
CA ALA A 195 3.89 4.25 -14.25
C ALA A 195 3.69 2.93 -15.00
N GLU A 196 3.59 1.85 -14.25
CA GLU A 196 3.52 0.50 -14.79
C GLU A 196 2.17 0.20 -15.46
N SER A 197 1.05 0.60 -14.86
CA SER A 197 -0.28 0.41 -15.44
C SER A 197 -0.44 1.20 -16.74
N LEU A 198 0.02 2.46 -16.79
CA LEU A 198 0.01 3.25 -18.02
C LEU A 198 0.87 2.62 -19.14
N TYR A 199 2.04 2.06 -18.76
CA TYR A 199 2.88 1.33 -19.73
C TYR A 199 2.18 0.06 -20.24
N ARG A 200 1.61 -0.74 -19.36
CA ARG A 200 0.91 -2.00 -19.70
C ARG A 200 -0.30 -1.75 -20.60
N GLN A 201 -0.99 -0.64 -20.39
CA GLN A 201 -2.14 -0.23 -21.20
C GLN A 201 -1.76 0.63 -22.42
N GLU A 202 -0.45 0.85 -22.67
CA GLU A 202 0.09 1.59 -23.81
C GLU A 202 -0.43 3.04 -23.91
N ILE A 203 -0.76 3.65 -22.77
CA ILE A 203 -1.31 5.01 -22.70
C ILE A 203 -0.21 6.00 -22.35
N ASP A 204 -0.06 7.06 -23.18
CA ASP A 204 0.82 8.18 -22.86
C ASP A 204 0.37 8.84 -21.55
N PRO A 205 1.24 8.89 -20.53
CA PRO A 205 0.90 9.46 -19.24
C PRO A 205 0.56 10.97 -19.28
N LEU A 206 0.94 11.67 -20.34
CA LEU A 206 0.70 13.10 -20.52
C LEU A 206 -0.64 13.40 -21.16
N ARG A 207 -1.33 12.41 -21.72
CA ARG A 207 -2.67 12.60 -22.30
C ARG A 207 -3.64 13.16 -21.28
N PRO A 208 -4.43 14.18 -21.63
CA PRO A 208 -5.48 14.68 -20.76
C PRO A 208 -6.51 13.60 -20.42
N GLY A 209 -6.93 13.49 -19.16
CA GLY A 209 -7.92 12.48 -18.77
C GLY A 209 -9.18 12.48 -19.61
N LYS A 210 -9.68 13.66 -19.99
CA LYS A 210 -10.86 13.83 -20.87
C LYS A 210 -10.69 13.32 -22.30
N SER A 211 -9.47 13.00 -22.73
CA SER A 211 -9.20 12.45 -24.06
C SER A 211 -9.20 10.92 -24.09
N LEU A 212 -9.24 10.28 -22.92
CA LEU A 212 -9.31 8.83 -22.84
C LEU A 212 -10.73 8.35 -23.14
N THR A 213 -10.81 7.25 -23.86
CA THR A 213 -12.07 6.53 -24.09
C THR A 213 -12.52 5.80 -22.83
N ASP A 214 -13.81 5.43 -22.78
CA ASP A 214 -14.34 4.63 -21.69
C ASP A 214 -13.65 3.26 -21.58
N ASP A 215 -13.29 2.65 -22.70
CA ASP A 215 -12.55 1.38 -22.71
C ASP A 215 -11.14 1.53 -22.13
N GLU A 216 -10.43 2.61 -22.44
CA GLU A 216 -9.12 2.89 -21.86
C GLU A 216 -9.20 3.09 -20.35
N LEU A 217 -10.20 3.85 -19.87
CA LEU A 217 -10.42 4.07 -18.44
C LEU A 217 -10.76 2.77 -17.71
N LYS A 218 -11.59 1.93 -18.33
CA LYS A 218 -11.94 0.61 -17.78
C LYS A 218 -10.72 -0.31 -17.72
N ARG A 219 -9.92 -0.38 -18.77
CA ARG A 219 -8.69 -1.17 -18.77
C ARG A 219 -7.70 -0.69 -17.70
N LEU A 220 -7.53 0.63 -17.53
CA LEU A 220 -6.68 1.19 -16.48
C LEU A 220 -7.17 0.80 -15.07
N TRP A 221 -8.46 0.84 -14.83
CA TRP A 221 -9.03 0.41 -13.56
C TRP A 221 -8.77 -1.07 -13.28
N GLU A 222 -9.10 -1.94 -14.23
CA GLU A 222 -8.94 -3.38 -14.09
C GLU A 222 -7.46 -3.78 -13.97
N ASP A 223 -6.56 -3.14 -14.71
CA ASP A 223 -5.12 -3.38 -14.59
C ASP A 223 -4.56 -2.95 -13.22
N ASN A 224 -4.94 -1.76 -12.72
CA ASN A 224 -4.56 -1.35 -11.37
C ASN A 224 -5.10 -2.31 -10.30
N LYS A 225 -6.35 -2.75 -10.41
CA LYS A 225 -6.94 -3.75 -9.53
C LYS A 225 -6.15 -5.05 -9.56
N HIS A 226 -5.86 -5.57 -10.75
CA HIS A 226 -5.07 -6.79 -10.95
C HIS A 226 -3.68 -6.69 -10.30
N LEU A 227 -2.95 -5.63 -10.58
CA LEU A 227 -1.60 -5.42 -10.04
C LEU A 227 -1.61 -5.23 -8.52
N LEU A 228 -2.60 -4.52 -7.97
CA LEU A 228 -2.76 -4.37 -6.52
C LEU A 228 -3.04 -5.71 -5.84
N VAL A 229 -3.88 -6.58 -6.44
CA VAL A 229 -4.15 -7.95 -5.94
C VAL A 229 -2.87 -8.79 -5.92
N ILE A 230 -2.08 -8.76 -6.99
CA ILE A 230 -0.76 -9.42 -7.02
C ILE A 230 0.11 -8.88 -5.88
N GLY A 231 0.18 -7.55 -5.73
CA GLY A 231 0.96 -6.91 -4.67
C GLY A 231 0.55 -7.34 -3.26
N VAL A 232 -0.76 -7.52 -3.00
CA VAL A 232 -1.26 -8.06 -1.72
C VAL A 232 -0.80 -9.49 -1.52
N ARG A 233 -0.93 -10.33 -2.55
CA ARG A 233 -0.57 -11.76 -2.49
C ARG A 233 0.93 -11.96 -2.30
N VAL A 234 1.76 -11.30 -3.10
CA VAL A 234 3.22 -11.49 -3.16
C VAL A 234 3.96 -10.63 -2.12
N GLY A 235 3.32 -9.57 -1.62
CA GLY A 235 3.95 -8.60 -0.71
C GLY A 235 4.93 -7.66 -1.42
N ARG A 236 4.98 -7.67 -2.76
CA ARG A 236 5.88 -6.87 -3.60
C ARG A 236 5.11 -6.40 -4.82
N ILE A 237 5.55 -5.27 -5.41
CA ILE A 237 5.00 -4.80 -6.67
C ILE A 237 5.74 -5.53 -7.78
N ILE A 238 5.04 -6.42 -8.45
CA ILE A 238 5.49 -7.14 -9.65
C ILE A 238 4.47 -6.84 -10.75
N THR A 239 4.94 -6.24 -11.83
CA THR A 239 4.07 -5.74 -12.90
C THR A 239 4.37 -6.39 -14.26
N THR A 240 5.52 -7.05 -14.35
CA THR A 240 5.94 -7.75 -15.56
C THR A 240 5.15 -9.04 -15.76
N GLU A 241 4.79 -9.33 -17.00
CA GLU A 241 4.19 -10.61 -17.37
C GLU A 241 5.25 -11.73 -17.44
N PRO A 242 4.86 -13.00 -17.28
CA PRO A 242 5.79 -14.13 -17.35
C PRO A 242 6.59 -14.17 -18.66
N GLU A 243 5.96 -13.79 -19.77
CA GLU A 243 6.56 -13.76 -21.12
C GLU A 243 7.69 -12.72 -21.22
N ASP A 244 7.58 -11.61 -20.49
CA ASP A 244 8.55 -10.52 -20.47
C ASP A 244 9.69 -10.74 -19.45
N ARG A 245 9.65 -11.87 -18.68
CA ARG A 245 10.68 -12.31 -17.73
C ARG A 245 10.93 -13.83 -17.83
N PRO A 246 11.30 -14.35 -19.01
CA PRO A 246 11.40 -15.80 -19.22
C PRO A 246 12.36 -16.46 -18.23
N GLY A 247 11.92 -17.55 -17.61
CA GLY A 247 12.73 -18.30 -16.64
C GLY A 247 12.79 -17.69 -15.23
N VAL A 248 12.15 -16.53 -14.99
CA VAL A 248 12.12 -15.89 -13.67
C VAL A 248 10.70 -16.00 -13.09
N PRO A 249 10.48 -16.81 -12.04
CA PRO A 249 9.18 -16.91 -11.40
C PRO A 249 8.79 -15.59 -10.70
N GLU A 250 7.48 -15.39 -10.49
CA GLU A 250 6.96 -14.16 -9.85
C GLU A 250 7.60 -13.87 -8.49
N THR A 251 7.87 -14.91 -7.69
CA THR A 251 8.48 -14.80 -6.36
C THR A 251 9.93 -14.30 -6.40
N GLU A 252 10.63 -14.49 -7.52
CA GLU A 252 12.02 -14.10 -7.74
C GLU A 252 12.18 -12.88 -8.64
N ALA A 253 11.06 -12.35 -9.18
CA ALA A 253 11.10 -11.22 -10.11
C ALA A 253 11.63 -9.92 -9.51
N TRP A 254 11.58 -9.76 -8.21
CA TRP A 254 12.09 -8.56 -7.52
C TRP A 254 13.57 -8.72 -7.11
N PRO A 255 14.39 -7.65 -7.25
CA PRO A 255 14.06 -6.31 -7.77
C PRO A 255 14.20 -6.18 -9.30
N ASP A 256 14.98 -7.00 -9.97
CA ASP A 256 15.56 -6.70 -11.30
C ASP A 256 14.56 -6.93 -12.45
N HIS A 257 13.56 -7.77 -12.23
CA HIS A 257 12.55 -8.13 -13.23
C HIS A 257 11.14 -7.68 -12.86
N ALA A 258 10.98 -6.89 -11.79
CA ALA A 258 9.68 -6.55 -11.23
C ALA A 258 8.89 -5.56 -12.09
N ASN A 259 9.56 -4.60 -12.72
CA ASN A 259 8.94 -3.46 -13.36
C ASN A 259 9.38 -3.32 -14.83
N TYR A 260 8.53 -2.67 -15.64
CA TYR A 260 8.84 -2.34 -17.03
C TYR A 260 9.57 -1.00 -17.19
N VAL A 261 9.06 0.05 -16.54
CA VAL A 261 9.55 1.42 -16.73
C VAL A 261 9.98 2.11 -15.44
N TYR A 262 9.38 1.73 -14.29
CA TYR A 262 9.69 2.39 -13.03
C TYR A 262 11.15 2.18 -12.63
N MET A 263 11.89 3.30 -12.47
CA MET A 263 13.33 3.38 -12.20
C MET A 263 14.25 2.85 -13.31
N HIS A 264 13.77 2.62 -14.52
CA HIS A 264 14.55 2.19 -15.70
C HIS A 264 14.89 3.35 -16.65
N HIS A 265 14.91 4.61 -16.16
CA HIS A 265 15.26 5.77 -16.97
C HIS A 265 16.61 5.61 -17.65
N GLY A 266 16.66 5.85 -18.96
CA GLY A 266 17.86 5.72 -19.78
C GLY A 266 18.13 4.30 -20.31
N GLU A 267 17.42 3.31 -19.82
CA GLU A 267 17.52 1.92 -20.27
C GLU A 267 16.62 1.67 -21.50
N PRO A 268 16.94 0.66 -22.31
CA PRO A 268 16.07 0.26 -23.42
C PRO A 268 14.80 -0.43 -22.89
N CYS A 269 13.66 -0.08 -23.46
CA CYS A 269 12.39 -0.74 -23.17
C CYS A 269 12.45 -2.22 -23.54
N ARG A 270 12.03 -3.10 -22.66
CA ARG A 270 12.03 -4.57 -22.86
C ARG A 270 11.22 -5.03 -24.08
N ARG A 271 10.15 -4.29 -24.45
CA ARG A 271 9.28 -4.65 -25.58
C ARG A 271 9.72 -4.06 -26.91
N CYS A 272 10.13 -2.78 -26.95
CA CYS A 272 10.39 -2.09 -28.21
C CYS A 272 11.79 -1.51 -28.37
N GLY A 273 12.67 -1.63 -27.37
CA GLY A 273 14.03 -1.11 -27.39
C GLY A 273 14.18 0.40 -27.27
N THR A 274 13.07 1.17 -27.30
CA THR A 274 13.13 2.64 -27.16
C THR A 274 13.56 3.02 -25.75
N THR A 275 14.43 4.03 -25.65
CA THR A 275 14.92 4.52 -24.37
C THR A 275 13.79 5.03 -23.47
N ILE A 276 13.68 4.48 -22.27
CA ILE A 276 12.71 4.89 -21.23
C ILE A 276 13.02 6.32 -20.77
N ARG A 277 12.00 7.17 -20.78
CA ARG A 277 12.06 8.56 -20.34
C ARG A 277 11.64 8.72 -18.88
N MET A 278 12.08 9.81 -18.27
CA MET A 278 11.65 10.25 -16.94
C MET A 278 11.50 11.77 -16.93
N GLU A 279 10.38 12.23 -16.40
CA GLU A 279 10.14 13.65 -16.11
C GLU A 279 9.56 13.81 -14.71
N GLU A 280 9.75 15.00 -14.12
CA GLU A 280 9.08 15.34 -12.88
C GLU A 280 7.76 16.05 -13.17
N ILE A 281 6.65 15.44 -12.77
CA ILE A 281 5.30 15.95 -12.97
C ILE A 281 4.56 15.97 -11.64
N ALA A 282 4.04 17.11 -11.25
CA ALA A 282 3.37 17.32 -9.97
C ALA A 282 4.21 16.84 -8.76
N GLY A 283 5.52 17.15 -8.78
CA GLY A 283 6.46 16.82 -7.70
C GLY A 283 6.81 15.32 -7.59
N ARG A 284 6.56 14.53 -8.65
CA ARG A 284 6.86 13.10 -8.69
C ARG A 284 7.52 12.69 -10.00
N LYS A 285 8.56 11.87 -9.92
CA LYS A 285 9.20 11.27 -11.09
C LYS A 285 8.22 10.32 -11.77
N LEU A 286 7.92 10.57 -13.03
CA LEU A 286 7.13 9.73 -13.91
C LEU A 286 8.04 9.06 -14.91
N TYR A 287 7.88 7.76 -15.11
CA TYR A 287 8.67 6.96 -16.05
C TYR A 287 7.75 6.39 -17.12
N TRP A 288 8.17 6.42 -18.40
CA TRP A 288 7.39 5.85 -19.49
C TRP A 288 8.25 5.54 -20.70
N CYS A 289 7.72 4.69 -21.59
CA CYS A 289 8.32 4.37 -22.87
C CYS A 289 7.61 5.15 -24.00
N PRO A 290 8.23 6.16 -24.65
CA PRO A 290 7.57 6.90 -25.73
C PRO A 290 7.38 6.08 -27.03
N GLY A 291 7.99 4.91 -27.12
CA GLY A 291 7.76 3.96 -28.23
C GLY A 291 6.49 3.15 -28.08
N CYS A 292 6.17 2.70 -26.87
CA CYS A 292 4.99 1.88 -26.58
C CYS A 292 3.75 2.71 -26.24
N GLN A 293 3.89 3.82 -25.51
CA GLN A 293 2.79 4.61 -24.97
C GLN A 293 2.43 5.76 -25.92
N LYS A 294 1.16 5.85 -26.36
CA LYS A 294 0.64 6.81 -27.35
C LYS A 294 -0.51 7.65 -26.79
#